data_897b0103dafc7069452236c39252b84c
#
_entry.id   897b0103dafc7069452236c39252b84c
#
_cell.length_a   1.000
_cell.length_b   1.000
_cell.length_c   1.000
_cell.angle_alpha   90.00
_cell.angle_beta   90.00
_cell.angle_gamma   90.00
#
_symmetry.space_group_name_H-M   'P 1'
#
loop_
_entity.id
_entity.type
_entity.pdbx_description
1 polymer ?
#
loop_
_entity_poly.entity_id
_entity_poly.type
_entity_poly.pdbx_seq_one_letter_code
_entity_poly.pdbx_strand_id
1 'polypeptide(L)'
;MTQTLKTSERLGVVDALRGFALLAIVLLHNLEHYNLFLVPENVPAWLQTIDKYAWDILFFLFAGKAYATFSLLFGFSFYIQFHNAEKRGIDFRGRFAWRMCLLFLFAQLHALFYNGDILLLYAVVGFALIPVCKLKDKTVFWIALILLLQPYEWGRAIYAMINPDYVVSTGHFMPYAMRAQEATANGNFFEVLCSNISDGQLYSNIWQVENGRLFQTAALFMFGMLLGRRKYLIKSEESVRFWKKMLKGAVLAFIPVSYTHLRAHETRRH
;
A
#
# COMPACT_ATOMS: atom_id res chain seq x y z
N MET A 1 12.55 32.07 19.91
CA MET A 1 13.72 31.16 19.76
C MET A 1 13.45 30.15 18.66
N THR A 2 13.95 30.41 17.47
CA THR A 2 13.82 29.53 16.30
C THR A 2 14.86 28.42 16.46
N GLN A 3 14.45 27.25 16.89
CA GLN A 3 15.28 26.05 16.81
C GLN A 3 15.56 25.75 15.34
N THR A 4 16.71 26.16 14.86
CA THR A 4 17.31 25.64 13.63
C THR A 4 17.54 24.15 13.83
N LEU A 5 16.73 23.32 13.18
CA LEU A 5 16.92 21.87 13.14
C LEU A 5 18.34 21.61 12.62
N LYS A 6 19.22 21.12 13.50
CA LYS A 6 20.51 20.56 13.11
C LYS A 6 20.27 19.48 12.06
N THR A 7 21.00 19.50 10.99
CA THR A 7 20.87 18.73 9.75
C THR A 7 21.04 17.20 9.90
N SER A 8 20.84 16.62 11.07
CA SER A 8 21.13 15.20 11.35
C SER A 8 20.31 14.58 12.50
N GLU A 9 19.27 15.22 13.04
CA GLU A 9 18.43 14.48 13.98
C GLU A 9 17.59 13.46 13.22
N ARG A 10 17.99 12.18 13.35
CA ARG A 10 17.18 11.05 12.94
C ARG A 10 15.82 11.14 13.67
N LEU A 11 14.74 11.11 12.91
CA LEU A 11 13.40 11.05 13.47
C LEU A 11 13.11 9.61 13.91
N GLY A 12 13.50 9.24 15.13
CA GLY A 12 13.39 7.87 15.64
C GLY A 12 11.99 7.26 15.48
N VAL A 13 10.94 8.08 15.60
CA VAL A 13 9.55 7.64 15.33
C VAL A 13 9.35 7.19 13.88
N VAL A 14 9.93 7.89 12.92
CA VAL A 14 9.82 7.54 11.49
C VAL A 14 10.55 6.24 11.19
N ASP A 15 11.74 6.07 11.77
CA ASP A 15 12.54 4.86 11.59
C ASP A 15 11.88 3.65 12.28
N ALA A 16 11.29 3.84 13.46
CA ALA A 16 10.52 2.81 14.15
C ALA A 16 9.27 2.40 13.35
N LEU A 17 8.52 3.36 12.80
CA LEU A 17 7.35 3.08 11.96
C LEU A 17 7.73 2.37 10.65
N ARG A 18 8.87 2.71 10.05
CA ARG A 18 9.39 1.99 8.87
C ARG A 18 9.75 0.55 9.22
N GLY A 19 10.48 0.34 10.32
CA GLY A 19 10.84 -0.99 10.79
C GLY A 19 9.60 -1.83 11.08
N PHE A 20 8.61 -1.28 11.77
CA PHE A 20 7.34 -1.94 12.02
C PHE A 20 6.61 -2.29 10.72
N ALA A 21 6.49 -1.35 9.77
CA ALA A 21 5.81 -1.60 8.51
C ALA A 21 6.52 -2.68 7.68
N LEU A 22 7.85 -2.66 7.62
CA LEU A 22 8.63 -3.69 6.93
C LEU A 22 8.45 -5.07 7.57
N LEU A 23 8.53 -5.16 8.91
CA LEU A 23 8.32 -6.42 9.64
C LEU A 23 6.92 -6.98 9.36
N ALA A 24 5.90 -6.13 9.41
CA ALA A 24 4.52 -6.52 9.16
C ALA A 24 4.30 -6.96 7.69
N ILE A 25 4.94 -6.29 6.72
CA ILE A 25 4.90 -6.69 5.30
C ILE A 25 5.55 -8.05 5.10
N VAL A 26 6.75 -8.25 5.64
CA VAL A 26 7.46 -9.55 5.53
C VAL A 26 6.64 -10.67 6.17
N LEU A 27 6.02 -10.42 7.32
CA LEU A 27 5.19 -11.41 8.01
C LEU A 27 3.97 -11.79 7.15
N LEU A 28 3.28 -10.81 6.56
CA LEU A 28 2.13 -11.07 5.69
C LEU A 28 2.54 -11.83 4.42
N HIS A 29 3.59 -11.39 3.74
CA HIS A 29 4.05 -12.06 2.52
C HIS A 29 4.51 -13.49 2.78
N ASN A 30 5.07 -13.76 3.96
CA ASN A 30 5.41 -15.12 4.35
C ASN A 30 4.16 -16.00 4.48
N LEU A 31 3.10 -15.49 5.13
CA LEU A 31 1.82 -16.19 5.24
C LEU A 31 1.16 -16.41 3.86
N GLU A 32 1.12 -15.35 3.03
CA GLU A 32 0.54 -15.43 1.68
C GLU A 32 1.29 -16.42 0.80
N HIS A 33 2.61 -16.47 0.88
CA HIS A 33 3.43 -17.36 0.06
C HIS A 33 3.17 -18.85 0.36
N TYR A 34 2.99 -19.20 1.62
CA TYR A 34 2.84 -20.61 2.02
C TYR A 34 1.40 -21.09 2.14
N ASN A 35 0.43 -20.22 2.42
CA ASN A 35 -0.92 -20.62 2.79
C ASN A 35 -2.04 -20.15 1.84
N LEU A 36 -1.76 -19.28 0.86
CA LEU A 36 -2.82 -18.70 0.04
C LEU A 36 -3.40 -19.73 -0.97
N PHE A 37 -2.55 -20.61 -1.51
CA PHE A 37 -2.91 -21.52 -2.59
C PHE A 37 -2.64 -22.99 -2.28
N LEU A 38 -1.90 -23.28 -1.23
CA LEU A 38 -1.50 -24.63 -0.85
C LEU A 38 -1.94 -24.93 0.58
N VAL A 39 -3.08 -25.58 0.72
CA VAL A 39 -3.51 -26.10 2.03
C VAL A 39 -2.99 -27.53 2.13
N PRO A 40 -2.13 -27.86 3.12
CA PRO A 40 -1.65 -29.23 3.30
C PRO A 40 -2.82 -30.19 3.54
N GLU A 41 -2.82 -31.34 2.85
CA GLU A 41 -3.76 -32.42 3.09
C GLU A 41 -3.41 -33.12 4.42
N ASN A 42 -4.42 -33.58 5.14
CA ASN A 42 -4.25 -34.37 6.39
C ASN A 42 -3.68 -33.60 7.61
N VAL A 43 -3.99 -32.28 7.73
CA VAL A 43 -3.66 -31.52 8.92
C VAL A 43 -4.61 -31.87 10.08
N PRO A 44 -4.12 -32.15 11.31
CA PRO A 44 -4.98 -32.38 12.47
C PRO A 44 -5.94 -31.20 12.74
N ALA A 45 -7.18 -31.48 13.13
CA ALA A 45 -8.23 -30.46 13.32
C ALA A 45 -7.84 -29.34 14.28
N TRP A 46 -7.09 -29.65 15.34
CA TRP A 46 -6.60 -28.63 16.28
C TRP A 46 -5.60 -27.65 15.62
N LEU A 47 -4.74 -28.14 14.72
CA LEU A 47 -3.77 -27.33 14.02
C LEU A 47 -4.47 -26.45 12.97
N GLN A 48 -5.45 -26.99 12.22
CA GLN A 48 -6.29 -26.18 11.31
C GLN A 48 -6.99 -25.02 12.05
N THR A 49 -7.42 -25.28 13.29
CA THR A 49 -8.06 -24.26 14.12
C THR A 49 -7.07 -23.16 14.52
N ILE A 50 -5.86 -23.53 14.92
CA ILE A 50 -4.79 -22.57 15.28
C ILE A 50 -4.38 -21.75 14.05
N ASP A 51 -4.17 -22.40 12.89
CA ASP A 51 -3.80 -21.73 11.65
C ASP A 51 -4.85 -20.71 11.23
N LYS A 52 -6.12 -21.08 11.32
CA LYS A 52 -7.22 -20.15 11.02
C LYS A 52 -7.20 -18.92 11.92
N TYR A 53 -7.08 -19.11 13.24
CA TYR A 53 -7.02 -17.97 14.17
C TYR A 53 -5.76 -17.13 13.98
N ALA A 54 -4.61 -17.76 13.73
CA ALA A 54 -3.37 -17.06 13.44
C ALA A 54 -3.51 -16.19 12.17
N TRP A 55 -4.07 -16.77 11.10
CA TRP A 55 -4.37 -16.07 9.86
C TRP A 55 -5.30 -14.89 10.12
N ASP A 56 -6.45 -15.09 10.73
CA ASP A 56 -7.46 -14.07 10.99
C ASP A 56 -6.87 -12.90 11.82
N ILE A 57 -6.10 -13.21 12.88
CA ILE A 57 -5.47 -12.21 13.75
C ILE A 57 -4.40 -11.43 12.98
N LEU A 58 -3.52 -12.08 12.26
CA LEU A 58 -2.41 -11.43 11.57
C LEU A 58 -2.91 -10.57 10.40
N PHE A 59 -3.87 -11.07 9.63
CA PHE A 59 -4.52 -10.27 8.59
C PHE A 59 -5.28 -9.09 9.18
N PHE A 60 -6.03 -9.29 10.26
CA PHE A 60 -6.73 -8.20 10.94
C PHE A 60 -5.78 -7.12 11.46
N LEU A 61 -4.64 -7.49 12.03
CA LEU A 61 -3.70 -6.54 12.60
C LEU A 61 -2.88 -5.80 11.54
N PHE A 62 -2.46 -6.47 10.47
CA PHE A 62 -1.42 -5.97 9.57
C PHE A 62 -1.88 -5.73 8.13
N ALA A 63 -2.85 -6.51 7.60
CA ALA A 63 -3.27 -6.37 6.21
C ALA A 63 -3.81 -4.96 5.90
N GLY A 64 -3.30 -4.37 4.83
CA GLY A 64 -3.62 -3.00 4.43
C GLY A 64 -2.99 -1.91 5.31
N LYS A 65 -2.78 -2.14 6.61
CA LYS A 65 -2.25 -1.14 7.55
C LYS A 65 -0.74 -0.96 7.40
N ALA A 66 -0.01 -2.07 7.25
CA ALA A 66 1.44 -2.05 6.99
C ALA A 66 1.75 -1.33 5.69
N TYR A 67 1.05 -1.69 4.61
CA TYR A 67 1.13 -1.03 3.32
C TYR A 67 0.80 0.47 3.41
N ALA A 68 -0.30 0.84 4.06
CA ALA A 68 -0.70 2.24 4.20
C ALA A 68 0.34 3.06 4.99
N THR A 69 0.87 2.49 6.07
CA THR A 69 1.94 3.11 6.86
C THR A 69 3.19 3.33 6.01
N PHE A 70 3.62 2.32 5.26
CA PHE A 70 4.80 2.41 4.42
C PHE A 70 4.61 3.45 3.29
N SER A 71 3.42 3.51 2.68
CA SER A 71 3.06 4.51 1.67
C SER A 71 3.08 5.94 2.23
N LEU A 72 2.49 6.16 3.41
CA LEU A 72 2.55 7.47 4.08
C LEU A 72 3.99 7.90 4.36
N LEU A 73 4.83 6.98 4.83
CA LEU A 73 6.23 7.26 5.12
C LEU A 73 7.07 7.51 3.85
N PHE A 74 6.68 6.93 2.73
CA PHE A 74 7.29 7.25 1.43
C PHE A 74 7.05 8.72 1.05
N GLY A 75 5.78 9.17 1.09
CA GLY A 75 5.43 10.56 0.82
C GLY A 75 6.05 11.56 1.81
N PHE A 76 6.11 11.19 3.10
CA PHE A 76 6.82 11.96 4.12
C PHE A 76 8.31 12.09 3.79
N SER A 77 8.96 11.00 3.39
CA SER A 77 10.37 10.97 3.03
C SER A 77 10.67 11.81 1.80
N PHE A 78 9.77 11.79 0.81
CA PHE A 78 9.84 12.69 -0.34
C PHE A 78 9.84 14.14 0.11
N TYR A 79 8.91 14.54 0.99
CA TYR A 79 8.85 15.92 1.49
C TYR A 79 10.14 16.35 2.19
N ILE A 80 10.68 15.53 3.09
CA ILE A 80 11.93 15.86 3.79
C ILE A 80 13.07 16.12 2.80
N GLN A 81 13.21 15.27 1.78
CA GLN A 81 14.25 15.41 0.77
C GLN A 81 14.01 16.63 -0.13
N PHE A 82 12.76 16.86 -0.54
CA PHE A 82 12.37 18.00 -1.33
C PHE A 82 12.66 19.32 -0.57
N HIS A 83 12.19 19.42 0.66
CA HIS A 83 12.38 20.60 1.52
C HIS A 83 13.86 20.88 1.83
N ASN A 84 14.65 19.84 2.08
CA ASN A 84 16.09 19.98 2.31
C ASN A 84 16.85 20.41 1.05
N ALA A 85 16.40 20.01 -0.12
CA ALA A 85 16.97 20.47 -1.40
C ALA A 85 16.57 21.92 -1.70
N GLU A 86 15.30 22.27 -1.47
CA GLU A 86 14.77 23.61 -1.66
C GLU A 86 15.52 24.65 -0.78
N LYS A 87 15.80 24.32 0.49
CA LYS A 87 16.63 25.15 1.38
C LYS A 87 18.04 25.41 0.84
N ARG A 88 18.54 24.55 -0.02
CA ARG A 88 19.85 24.69 -0.68
C ARG A 88 19.75 25.31 -2.08
N GLY A 89 18.56 25.76 -2.49
CA GLY A 89 18.31 26.33 -3.82
C GLY A 89 18.34 25.29 -4.96
N ILE A 90 18.20 24.00 -4.63
CA ILE A 90 18.30 22.90 -5.63
C ILE A 90 16.89 22.40 -5.97
N ASP A 91 16.56 22.32 -7.25
CA ASP A 91 15.33 21.65 -7.69
C ASP A 91 15.49 20.11 -7.57
N PHE A 92 14.74 19.53 -6.64
CA PHE A 92 14.82 18.10 -6.37
C PHE A 92 14.01 17.23 -7.33
N ARG A 93 13.10 17.81 -8.13
CA ARG A 93 12.13 17.05 -8.95
C ARG A 93 12.81 16.12 -9.95
N GLY A 94 13.83 16.60 -10.67
CA GLY A 94 14.56 15.78 -11.62
C GLY A 94 15.35 14.64 -10.95
N ARG A 95 15.97 14.91 -9.79
CA ARG A 95 16.66 13.88 -9.01
C ARG A 95 15.67 12.84 -8.46
N PHE A 96 14.49 13.26 -8.05
CA PHE A 96 13.45 12.33 -7.60
C PHE A 96 12.91 11.48 -8.75
N ALA A 97 12.64 12.08 -9.92
CA ALA A 97 12.25 11.34 -11.12
C ALA A 97 13.27 10.26 -11.47
N TRP A 98 14.55 10.60 -11.46
CA TRP A 98 15.63 9.63 -11.68
C TRP A 98 15.61 8.48 -10.67
N ARG A 99 15.36 8.78 -9.38
CA ARG A 99 15.20 7.75 -8.34
C ARG A 99 14.00 6.84 -8.60
N MET A 100 12.90 7.36 -9.14
CA MET A 100 11.75 6.54 -9.53
C MET A 100 12.08 5.65 -10.73
N CYS A 101 12.86 6.13 -11.71
CA CYS A 101 13.36 5.29 -12.79
C CYS A 101 14.27 4.16 -12.26
N LEU A 102 15.17 4.47 -11.33
CA LEU A 102 16.01 3.44 -10.70
C LEU A 102 15.14 2.44 -9.89
N LEU A 103 14.15 2.92 -9.14
CA LEU A 103 13.23 2.06 -8.40
C LEU A 103 12.45 1.15 -9.36
N PHE A 104 12.04 1.65 -10.52
CA PHE A 104 11.41 0.86 -11.57
C PHE A 104 12.32 -0.27 -12.06
N LEU A 105 13.60 0.02 -12.31
CA LEU A 105 14.57 -1.01 -12.71
C LEU A 105 14.78 -2.06 -11.61
N PHE A 106 14.91 -1.63 -10.36
CA PHE A 106 14.97 -2.54 -9.22
C PHE A 106 13.71 -3.39 -9.08
N ALA A 107 12.53 -2.81 -9.32
CA ALA A 107 11.28 -3.56 -9.32
C ALA A 107 11.25 -4.65 -10.39
N GLN A 108 11.78 -4.38 -11.61
CA GLN A 108 11.90 -5.39 -12.65
C GLN A 108 12.86 -6.53 -12.26
N LEU A 109 13.98 -6.21 -11.63
CA LEU A 109 14.92 -7.23 -11.13
C LEU A 109 14.31 -8.04 -9.98
N HIS A 110 13.61 -7.38 -9.06
CA HIS A 110 12.94 -8.03 -7.94
C HIS A 110 11.81 -8.95 -8.42
N ALA A 111 11.04 -8.52 -9.41
CA ALA A 111 9.94 -9.29 -9.99
C ALA A 111 10.37 -10.62 -10.64
N LEU A 112 11.64 -10.77 -11.03
CA LEU A 112 12.17 -12.07 -11.46
C LEU A 112 12.04 -13.15 -10.38
N PHE A 113 12.19 -12.75 -9.11
CA PHE A 113 12.24 -13.67 -7.97
C PHE A 113 10.96 -13.68 -7.14
N TYR A 114 10.12 -12.63 -7.26
CA TYR A 114 8.91 -12.47 -6.45
C TYR A 114 7.81 -11.74 -7.22
N ASN A 115 6.70 -12.41 -7.47
CA ASN A 115 5.57 -11.89 -8.25
C ASN A 115 4.60 -10.99 -7.46
N GLY A 116 4.70 -10.91 -6.13
CA GLY A 116 3.88 -10.04 -5.27
C GLY A 116 4.42 -8.63 -5.08
N ASP A 117 5.25 -8.11 -6.01
CA ASP A 117 6.00 -6.87 -5.83
C ASP A 117 5.14 -5.60 -5.88
N ILE A 118 5.35 -4.72 -4.89
CA ILE A 118 4.74 -3.39 -4.80
C ILE A 118 5.68 -2.27 -5.29
N LEU A 119 6.96 -2.57 -5.50
CA LEU A 119 7.96 -1.56 -5.86
C LEU A 119 7.66 -0.91 -7.21
N LEU A 120 7.14 -1.69 -8.17
CA LEU A 120 6.71 -1.18 -9.46
C LEU A 120 5.59 -0.15 -9.31
N LEU A 121 4.57 -0.45 -8.51
CA LEU A 121 3.50 0.49 -8.19
C LEU A 121 4.06 1.77 -7.56
N TYR A 122 5.00 1.65 -6.61
CA TYR A 122 5.61 2.80 -5.95
C TYR A 122 6.45 3.64 -6.92
N ALA A 123 7.18 3.00 -7.83
CA ALA A 123 7.93 3.69 -8.86
C ALA A 123 7.04 4.53 -9.77
N VAL A 124 5.95 3.93 -10.27
CA VAL A 124 4.99 4.59 -11.16
C VAL A 124 4.22 5.69 -10.43
N VAL A 125 3.62 5.37 -9.27
CA VAL A 125 2.81 6.32 -8.50
C VAL A 125 3.66 7.43 -7.89
N GLY A 126 4.93 7.18 -7.61
CA GLY A 126 5.87 8.18 -7.10
C GLY A 126 5.95 9.42 -7.99
N PHE A 127 5.84 9.26 -9.31
CA PHE A 127 5.80 10.39 -10.24
C PHE A 127 4.66 11.38 -9.96
N ALA A 128 3.54 10.93 -9.37
CA ALA A 128 2.42 11.80 -9.02
C ALA A 128 2.78 12.88 -7.97
N LEU A 129 3.84 12.67 -7.17
CA LEU A 129 4.32 13.67 -6.21
C LEU A 129 4.98 14.87 -6.88
N ILE A 130 5.53 14.72 -8.09
CA ILE A 130 6.26 15.78 -8.79
C ILE A 130 5.36 16.98 -9.14
N PRO A 131 4.20 16.83 -9.78
CA PRO A 131 3.33 17.96 -10.09
C PRO A 131 2.69 18.59 -8.85
N VAL A 132 2.47 17.81 -7.78
CA VAL A 132 1.76 18.28 -6.59
C VAL A 132 2.67 18.89 -5.52
N CYS A 133 3.99 18.68 -5.61
CA CYS A 133 4.94 19.09 -4.56
C CYS A 133 4.99 20.61 -4.28
N LYS A 134 4.57 21.45 -5.23
CA LYS A 134 4.52 22.91 -5.07
C LYS A 134 3.09 23.46 -4.86
N LEU A 135 2.07 22.61 -4.90
CA LEU A 135 0.68 23.04 -4.70
C LEU A 135 0.43 23.37 -3.22
N LYS A 136 -0.62 24.19 -2.99
CA LYS A 136 -1.08 24.53 -1.63
C LYS A 136 -1.59 23.29 -0.89
N ASP A 137 -1.40 23.24 0.42
CA ASP A 137 -1.83 22.12 1.26
C ASP A 137 -3.31 21.73 1.07
N LYS A 138 -4.19 22.73 0.98
CA LYS A 138 -5.62 22.50 0.75
C LYS A 138 -5.88 21.78 -0.57
N THR A 139 -5.20 22.18 -1.63
CA THR A 139 -5.34 21.57 -2.96
C THR A 139 -4.85 20.13 -2.94
N VAL A 140 -3.66 19.88 -2.37
CA VAL A 140 -3.12 18.52 -2.22
C VAL A 140 -4.03 17.64 -1.38
N PHE A 141 -4.58 18.17 -0.29
CA PHE A 141 -5.52 17.45 0.57
C PHE A 141 -6.77 16.99 -0.19
N TRP A 142 -7.40 17.89 -0.97
CA TRP A 142 -8.59 17.54 -1.73
C TRP A 142 -8.30 16.56 -2.87
N ILE A 143 -7.16 16.70 -3.57
CA ILE A 143 -6.74 15.73 -4.58
C ILE A 143 -6.56 14.36 -3.92
N ALA A 144 -5.82 14.29 -2.81
CA ALA A 144 -5.60 13.04 -2.08
C ALA A 144 -6.92 12.42 -1.59
N LEU A 145 -7.84 13.24 -1.07
CA LEU A 145 -9.14 12.76 -0.61
C LEU A 145 -9.99 12.19 -1.75
N ILE A 146 -10.05 12.87 -2.90
CA ILE A 146 -10.76 12.38 -4.08
C ILE A 146 -10.17 11.06 -4.56
N LEU A 147 -8.85 10.94 -4.64
CA LEU A 147 -8.19 9.69 -5.03
C LEU A 147 -8.46 8.57 -4.03
N LEU A 148 -8.48 8.87 -2.72
CA LEU A 148 -8.77 7.88 -1.68
C LEU A 148 -10.22 7.35 -1.76
N LEU A 149 -11.16 8.17 -2.23
CA LEU A 149 -12.55 7.78 -2.45
C LEU A 149 -12.75 6.86 -3.67
N GLN A 150 -11.70 6.51 -4.39
CA GLN A 150 -11.75 5.58 -5.53
C GLN A 150 -12.75 6.00 -6.61
N PRO A 151 -12.60 7.16 -7.24
CA PRO A 151 -13.60 7.72 -8.17
C PRO A 151 -13.86 6.82 -9.38
N TYR A 152 -12.87 6.04 -9.81
CA TYR A 152 -13.02 5.08 -10.90
C TYR A 152 -13.98 3.95 -10.54
N GLU A 153 -13.88 3.39 -9.34
CA GLU A 153 -14.77 2.32 -8.88
C GLU A 153 -16.21 2.81 -8.69
N TRP A 154 -16.38 4.01 -8.15
CA TRP A 154 -17.70 4.66 -8.11
C TRP A 154 -18.27 4.91 -9.52
N GLY A 155 -17.44 5.36 -10.45
CA GLY A 155 -17.84 5.55 -11.85
C GLY A 155 -18.33 4.25 -12.48
N ARG A 156 -17.62 3.14 -12.28
CA ARG A 156 -18.02 1.80 -12.76
C ARG A 156 -19.35 1.34 -12.12
N ALA A 157 -19.48 1.51 -10.81
CA ALA A 157 -20.70 1.14 -10.09
C ALA A 157 -21.92 1.95 -10.57
N ILE A 158 -21.77 3.27 -10.73
CA ILE A 158 -22.83 4.14 -11.27
C ILE A 158 -23.17 3.75 -12.71
N TYR A 159 -22.18 3.48 -13.55
CA TYR A 159 -22.40 3.05 -14.92
C TYR A 159 -23.17 1.73 -14.98
N ALA A 160 -22.84 0.77 -14.12
CA ALA A 160 -23.56 -0.50 -14.01
C ALA A 160 -25.03 -0.32 -13.54
N MET A 161 -25.30 0.66 -12.69
CA MET A 161 -26.68 0.98 -12.26
C MET A 161 -27.53 1.57 -13.40
N ILE A 162 -26.90 2.32 -14.30
CA ILE A 162 -27.61 2.97 -15.43
C ILE A 162 -27.76 2.00 -16.61
N ASN A 163 -26.83 1.07 -16.79
CA ASN A 163 -26.80 0.12 -17.90
C ASN A 163 -26.93 -1.31 -17.37
N PRO A 164 -28.13 -1.89 -17.30
CA PRO A 164 -28.36 -3.23 -16.73
C PRO A 164 -27.59 -4.36 -17.43
N ASP A 165 -27.24 -4.18 -18.70
CA ASP A 165 -26.46 -5.15 -19.48
C ASP A 165 -24.94 -5.10 -19.15
N TYR A 166 -24.49 -4.09 -18.43
CA TYR A 166 -23.10 -3.94 -18.04
C TYR A 166 -22.82 -4.67 -16.74
N VAL A 167 -22.05 -5.75 -16.83
CA VAL A 167 -21.57 -6.48 -15.65
C VAL A 167 -20.20 -5.93 -15.25
N VAL A 168 -20.05 -5.52 -14.00
CA VAL A 168 -18.75 -5.13 -13.46
C VAL A 168 -17.88 -6.39 -13.39
N SER A 169 -17.05 -6.57 -14.41
CA SER A 169 -16.12 -7.69 -14.44
C SER A 169 -14.96 -7.44 -13.47
N THR A 170 -14.61 -8.45 -12.70
CA THR A 170 -13.50 -8.47 -11.74
C THR A 170 -12.76 -9.79 -11.85
N GLY A 171 -11.53 -9.84 -11.32
CA GLY A 171 -10.76 -11.08 -11.34
C GLY A 171 -10.03 -11.36 -12.65
N HIS A 172 -9.82 -10.36 -13.50
CA HIS A 172 -9.03 -10.51 -14.74
C HIS A 172 -7.58 -10.95 -14.46
N PHE A 173 -7.12 -10.78 -13.24
CA PHE A 173 -5.81 -11.26 -12.80
C PHE A 173 -5.74 -12.77 -12.61
N MET A 174 -6.88 -13.45 -12.39
CA MET A 174 -6.93 -14.86 -11.98
C MET A 174 -6.27 -15.84 -12.98
N PRO A 175 -6.48 -15.72 -14.31
CA PRO A 175 -5.81 -16.60 -15.27
C PRO A 175 -4.28 -16.49 -15.22
N TYR A 176 -3.76 -15.30 -14.96
CA TYR A 176 -2.34 -15.07 -14.83
C TYR A 176 -1.79 -15.64 -13.51
N ALA A 177 -2.55 -15.47 -12.41
CA ALA A 177 -2.19 -16.07 -11.12
C ALA A 177 -2.08 -17.59 -11.19
N MET A 178 -3.05 -18.24 -11.85
CA MET A 178 -3.04 -19.70 -12.01
C MET A 178 -1.83 -20.19 -12.82
N ARG A 179 -1.49 -19.53 -13.94
CA ARG A 179 -0.31 -19.91 -14.73
C ARG A 179 1.00 -19.66 -13.99
N ALA A 180 1.11 -18.55 -13.25
CA ALA A 180 2.29 -18.28 -12.43
C ALA A 180 2.44 -19.32 -11.31
N GLN A 181 1.34 -19.76 -10.70
CA GLN A 181 1.34 -20.81 -9.70
C GLN A 181 1.74 -22.16 -10.28
N GLU A 182 1.19 -22.53 -11.45
CA GLU A 182 1.53 -23.77 -12.13
C GLU A 182 3.02 -23.83 -12.47
N ALA A 183 3.59 -22.74 -13.01
CA ALA A 183 5.02 -22.64 -13.29
C ALA A 183 5.87 -22.77 -12.00
N THR A 184 5.41 -22.20 -10.88
CA THR A 184 6.10 -22.30 -9.59
C THR A 184 6.06 -23.72 -9.03
N ALA A 185 4.94 -24.44 -9.22
CA ALA A 185 4.76 -25.79 -8.70
C ALA A 185 5.51 -26.84 -9.52
N ASN A 186 5.54 -26.72 -10.85
CA ASN A 186 5.99 -27.76 -11.77
C ASN A 186 7.19 -27.38 -12.65
N GLY A 187 7.53 -26.06 -12.71
CA GLY A 187 8.56 -25.54 -13.57
C GLY A 187 9.97 -25.65 -13.00
N ASN A 188 10.96 -25.60 -13.88
CA ASN A 188 12.35 -25.44 -13.48
C ASN A 188 12.66 -23.96 -13.15
N PHE A 189 13.85 -23.70 -12.58
CA PHE A 189 14.25 -22.36 -12.14
C PHE A 189 14.08 -21.27 -13.23
N PHE A 190 14.48 -21.54 -14.48
CA PHE A 190 14.36 -20.56 -15.55
C PHE A 190 12.91 -20.35 -15.98
N GLU A 191 12.09 -21.37 -15.99
CA GLU A 191 10.65 -21.27 -16.27
C GLU A 191 9.95 -20.42 -15.20
N VAL A 192 10.31 -20.59 -13.94
CA VAL A 192 9.78 -19.76 -12.83
C VAL A 192 10.19 -18.29 -13.02
N LEU A 193 11.46 -18.00 -13.36
CA LEU A 193 11.91 -16.62 -13.63
C LEU A 193 11.14 -15.99 -14.79
N CYS A 194 10.97 -16.72 -15.89
CA CYS A 194 10.22 -16.25 -17.06
C CYS A 194 8.74 -16.04 -16.71
N SER A 195 8.13 -16.96 -15.97
CA SER A 195 6.76 -16.83 -15.52
C SER A 195 6.56 -15.63 -14.58
N ASN A 196 7.48 -15.40 -13.65
CA ASN A 196 7.39 -14.29 -12.74
C ASN A 196 7.39 -12.93 -13.46
N ILE A 197 8.22 -12.77 -14.50
CA ILE A 197 8.29 -11.50 -15.24
C ILE A 197 7.15 -11.33 -16.25
N SER A 198 6.49 -12.40 -16.66
CA SER A 198 5.33 -12.36 -17.56
C SER A 198 4.01 -12.46 -16.77
N ASP A 199 3.53 -13.66 -16.51
CA ASP A 199 2.25 -13.91 -15.86
C ASP A 199 2.22 -13.40 -14.42
N GLY A 200 3.30 -13.55 -13.66
CA GLY A 200 3.42 -13.05 -12.29
C GLY A 200 3.29 -11.53 -12.19
N GLN A 201 3.97 -10.78 -13.07
CA GLN A 201 3.82 -9.32 -13.11
C GLN A 201 2.43 -8.89 -13.60
N LEU A 202 1.87 -9.55 -14.61
CA LEU A 202 0.51 -9.25 -15.08
C LEU A 202 -0.51 -9.52 -13.98
N TYR A 203 -0.40 -10.64 -13.29
CA TYR A 203 -1.20 -10.95 -12.11
C TYR A 203 -1.15 -9.82 -11.07
N SER A 204 0.04 -9.48 -10.62
CA SER A 204 0.24 -8.47 -9.58
C SER A 204 -0.27 -7.09 -10.00
N ASN A 205 0.05 -6.65 -11.22
CA ASN A 205 -0.33 -5.32 -11.71
C ASN A 205 -1.85 -5.20 -11.93
N ILE A 206 -2.48 -6.19 -12.54
CA ILE A 206 -3.93 -6.19 -12.77
C ILE A 206 -4.65 -6.23 -11.41
N TRP A 207 -4.22 -7.08 -10.48
CA TRP A 207 -4.77 -7.14 -9.14
C TRP A 207 -4.67 -5.79 -8.40
N GLN A 208 -3.53 -5.11 -8.50
CA GLN A 208 -3.32 -3.79 -7.88
C GLN A 208 -4.25 -2.73 -8.46
N VAL A 209 -4.47 -2.75 -9.78
CA VAL A 209 -5.38 -1.82 -10.45
C VAL A 209 -6.83 -2.13 -10.08
N GLU A 210 -7.25 -3.38 -10.15
CA GLU A 210 -8.63 -3.82 -9.83
C GLU A 210 -9.01 -3.58 -8.36
N ASN A 211 -8.02 -3.60 -7.45
CA ASN A 211 -8.22 -3.29 -6.04
C ASN A 211 -7.96 -1.80 -5.69
N GLY A 212 -7.90 -0.92 -6.67
CA GLY A 212 -7.77 0.52 -6.50
C GLY A 212 -6.45 0.98 -5.85
N ARG A 213 -5.43 0.11 -5.82
CA ARG A 213 -4.15 0.38 -5.17
C ARG A 213 -3.42 1.58 -5.78
N LEU A 214 -3.60 1.83 -7.08
CA LEU A 214 -3.00 2.97 -7.78
C LEU A 214 -3.42 4.30 -7.15
N PHE A 215 -4.73 4.52 -7.04
CA PHE A 215 -5.29 5.75 -6.46
C PHE A 215 -5.05 5.85 -4.96
N GLN A 216 -5.18 4.72 -4.25
CA GLN A 216 -4.95 4.65 -2.82
C GLN A 216 -3.49 4.99 -2.48
N THR A 217 -2.50 4.44 -3.22
CA THR A 217 -1.08 4.74 -3.02
C THR A 217 -0.77 6.21 -3.28
N ALA A 218 -1.29 6.77 -4.38
CA ALA A 218 -1.11 8.19 -4.68
C ALA A 218 -1.66 9.10 -3.58
N ALA A 219 -2.85 8.80 -3.08
CA ALA A 219 -3.46 9.51 -1.96
C ALA A 219 -2.60 9.44 -0.69
N LEU A 220 -2.14 8.24 -0.32
CA LEU A 220 -1.30 8.01 0.86
C LEU A 220 0.05 8.73 0.74
N PHE A 221 0.67 8.74 -0.43
CA PHE A 221 1.89 9.52 -0.68
C PHE A 221 1.66 11.01 -0.46
N MET A 222 0.56 11.57 -0.99
CA MET A 222 0.20 12.97 -0.80
C MET A 222 -0.10 13.30 0.68
N PHE A 223 -0.84 12.44 1.38
CA PHE A 223 -1.06 12.59 2.82
C PHE A 223 0.25 12.52 3.61
N GLY A 224 1.16 11.60 3.26
CA GLY A 224 2.49 11.52 3.86
C GLY A 224 3.30 12.81 3.66
N MET A 225 3.26 13.39 2.44
CA MET A 225 3.87 14.68 2.15
C MET A 225 3.26 15.80 3.02
N LEU A 226 1.93 15.83 3.19
CA LEU A 226 1.24 16.80 4.05
C LEU A 226 1.61 16.64 5.53
N LEU A 227 1.73 15.40 6.03
CA LEU A 227 2.22 15.13 7.40
C LEU A 227 3.62 15.73 7.61
N GLY A 228 4.48 15.65 6.58
CA GLY A 228 5.79 16.27 6.59
C GLY A 228 5.72 17.79 6.63
N ARG A 229 4.93 18.41 5.78
CA ARG A 229 4.73 19.88 5.74
C ARG A 229 4.22 20.43 7.07
N ARG A 230 3.30 19.71 7.71
CA ARG A 230 2.71 20.08 9.01
C ARG A 230 3.54 19.64 10.20
N LYS A 231 4.66 18.95 9.98
CA LYS A 231 5.57 18.46 11.04
C LYS A 231 4.89 17.54 12.07
N TYR A 232 3.81 16.83 11.68
CA TYR A 232 3.02 16.02 12.61
C TYR A 232 3.75 14.75 13.10
N LEU A 233 4.88 14.37 12.50
CA LEU A 233 5.75 13.30 12.99
C LEU A 233 6.90 13.81 13.89
N ILE A 234 6.95 15.12 14.15
CA ILE A 234 7.89 15.73 15.10
C ILE A 234 7.14 15.95 16.41
N LYS A 235 7.77 15.57 17.54
CA LYS A 235 7.15 15.71 18.86
C LYS A 235 6.87 17.18 19.19
N SER A 236 5.58 17.52 19.30
CA SER A 236 5.08 18.83 19.72
C SER A 236 3.70 18.65 20.36
N GLU A 237 3.24 19.62 21.12
CA GLU A 237 1.89 19.59 21.68
C GLU A 237 0.81 19.54 20.59
N GLU A 238 1.04 20.22 19.47
CA GLU A 238 0.15 20.23 18.32
C GLU A 238 0.08 18.84 17.66
N SER A 239 1.22 18.18 17.44
CA SER A 239 1.27 16.84 16.88
C SER A 239 0.60 15.81 17.79
N VAL A 240 0.81 15.89 19.09
CA VAL A 240 0.12 15.00 20.07
C VAL A 240 -1.39 15.23 20.05
N ARG A 241 -1.85 16.49 19.99
CA ARG A 241 -3.27 16.83 19.87
C ARG A 241 -3.88 16.30 18.58
N PHE A 242 -3.18 16.45 17.46
CA PHE A 242 -3.59 15.91 16.16
C PHE A 242 -3.76 14.38 16.23
N TRP A 243 -2.75 13.65 16.69
CA TRP A 243 -2.80 12.19 16.74
C TRP A 243 -3.86 11.67 17.72
N LYS A 244 -4.10 12.35 18.85
CA LYS A 244 -5.21 12.00 19.75
C LYS A 244 -6.58 12.17 19.06
N LYS A 245 -6.77 13.23 18.26
CA LYS A 245 -8.01 13.40 17.46
C LYS A 245 -8.16 12.33 16.40
N MET A 246 -7.07 12.02 15.68
CA MET A 246 -7.07 10.96 14.66
C MET A 246 -7.39 9.59 15.28
N LEU A 247 -6.81 9.26 16.43
CA LEU A 247 -7.10 8.02 17.14
C LEU A 247 -8.57 7.92 17.55
N LYS A 248 -9.13 9.00 18.14
CA LYS A 248 -10.57 9.03 18.49
C LYS A 248 -11.45 8.83 17.27
N GLY A 249 -11.17 9.53 16.17
CA GLY A 249 -11.91 9.36 14.91
C GLY A 249 -11.79 7.94 14.34
N ALA A 250 -10.61 7.35 14.38
CA ALA A 250 -10.37 5.98 13.91
C ALA A 250 -11.14 4.96 14.75
N VAL A 251 -11.14 5.08 16.09
CA VAL A 251 -11.91 4.21 16.99
C VAL A 251 -13.41 4.32 16.70
N LEU A 252 -13.94 5.54 16.56
CA LEU A 252 -15.35 5.75 16.23
C LEU A 252 -15.74 5.17 14.86
N ALA A 253 -14.87 5.32 13.85
CA ALA A 253 -15.10 4.76 12.52
C ALA A 253 -14.97 3.23 12.49
N PHE A 254 -14.17 2.66 13.39
CA PHE A 254 -13.94 1.22 13.47
C PHE A 254 -15.19 0.44 13.92
N ILE A 255 -15.99 1.00 14.83
CA ILE A 255 -17.19 0.35 15.38
C ILE A 255 -18.18 -0.09 14.28
N PRO A 256 -18.66 0.81 13.37
CA PRO A 256 -19.57 0.40 12.31
C PRO A 256 -18.95 -0.56 11.30
N VAL A 257 -17.65 -0.41 11.01
CA VAL A 257 -16.93 -1.31 10.08
C VAL A 257 -16.85 -2.73 10.65
N SER A 258 -16.53 -2.87 11.94
CA SER A 258 -16.51 -4.19 12.60
C SER A 258 -17.87 -4.83 12.62
N TYR A 259 -18.93 -4.07 12.85
CA TYR A 259 -20.31 -4.58 12.84
C TYR A 259 -20.73 -5.08 11.45
N THR A 260 -20.40 -4.36 10.38
CA THR A 260 -20.71 -4.79 9.01
C THR A 260 -19.91 -6.01 8.59
N HIS A 261 -18.65 -6.13 9.01
CA HIS A 261 -17.83 -7.31 8.76
C HIS A 261 -18.37 -8.56 9.47
N LEU A 262 -18.76 -8.45 10.73
CA LEU A 262 -19.34 -9.57 11.47
C LEU A 262 -20.65 -10.06 10.82
N ARG A 263 -21.54 -9.15 10.41
CA ARG A 263 -22.77 -9.50 9.70
C ARG A 263 -22.52 -10.15 8.34
N ALA A 264 -21.55 -9.67 7.58
CA ALA A 264 -21.21 -10.26 6.27
C ALA A 264 -20.64 -11.70 6.39
N HIS A 265 -19.99 -12.02 7.50
CA HIS A 265 -19.56 -13.40 7.81
C HIS A 265 -20.72 -14.32 8.20
N GLU A 266 -21.75 -13.80 8.91
CA GLU A 266 -22.95 -14.58 9.25
C GLU A 266 -23.80 -14.92 8.01
N THR A 267 -23.98 -13.96 7.09
CA THR A 267 -24.75 -14.16 5.84
C THR A 267 -24.08 -15.08 4.83
N ARG A 268 -22.78 -15.33 4.91
CA ARG A 268 -22.07 -16.33 4.07
C ARG A 268 -22.11 -17.76 4.63
N ARG A 269 -22.68 -17.96 5.82
CA ARG A 269 -22.83 -19.28 6.46
C ARG A 269 -24.20 -19.91 6.23
N HIS A 270 -25.11 -19.21 5.58
CA HIS A 270 -26.40 -19.67 5.10
C HIS A 270 -26.46 -19.63 3.58
#